data_4163c13bc346de4f228b201a9852598b
#
_entry.id   4163c13bc346de4f228b201a9852598b
#
_cell.length_a   1.000
_cell.length_b   1.000
_cell.length_c   1.000
_cell.angle_alpha   90.00
_cell.angle_beta   90.00
_cell.angle_gamma   90.00
#
_symmetry.space_group_name_H-M   'P 1'
#
loop_
_entity.id
_entity.type
_entity.pdbx_description
1 polymer ?
#
loop_
_entity_poly.entity_id
_entity_poly.type
_entity_poly.pdbx_seq_one_letter_code
_entity_poly.pdbx_strand_id
1 'polypeptide(L)'
;MNLSEALNFAVKKIVEQGGRCLVTNEVNSSCAYASGSKHCAVGWLLDHNNPKMMRFEGTVEELIEAFEDEIPEVIGKNPDEFSELQMFHDVSEKEKRRERLKLLKLTAPNVDYSGDHWETWINMGV
;
A
#
# COMPACT_ATOMS: atom_id res chain seq x y z
N MET A 1 3.21 -14.03 6.77
CA MET A 1 2.41 -13.91 5.51
C MET A 1 3.28 -14.16 4.30
N ASN A 2 2.74 -14.86 3.30
CA ASN A 2 3.37 -14.90 1.98
C ASN A 2 2.96 -13.63 1.19
N LEU A 3 3.51 -13.46 -0.01
CA LEU A 3 3.27 -12.28 -0.83
C LEU A 3 1.78 -12.11 -1.16
N SER A 4 1.11 -13.20 -1.59
CA SER A 4 -0.32 -13.14 -1.94
C SER A 4 -1.18 -12.72 -0.74
N GLU A 5 -0.94 -13.32 0.42
CA GLU A 5 -1.64 -12.95 1.65
C GLU A 5 -1.43 -11.49 2.04
N ALA A 6 -0.19 -11.02 1.94
CA ALA A 6 0.16 -9.65 2.30
C ALA A 6 -0.51 -8.61 1.39
N LEU A 7 -0.45 -8.80 0.07
CA LEU A 7 -1.09 -7.89 -0.87
C LEU A 7 -2.61 -7.87 -0.70
N ASN A 8 -3.23 -9.04 -0.54
CA ASN A 8 -4.68 -9.14 -0.33
C ASN A 8 -5.11 -8.50 0.99
N PHE A 9 -4.37 -8.74 2.06
CA PHE A 9 -4.63 -8.12 3.36
C PHE A 9 -4.60 -6.58 3.26
N ALA A 10 -3.57 -6.04 2.63
CA ALA A 10 -3.40 -4.59 2.47
C ALA A 10 -4.58 -3.95 1.71
N VAL A 11 -4.98 -4.53 0.58
CA VAL A 11 -6.10 -4.00 -0.21
C VAL A 11 -7.43 -4.11 0.53
N LYS A 12 -7.68 -5.22 1.23
CA LYS A 12 -8.88 -5.35 2.07
C LYS A 12 -8.94 -4.26 3.13
N LYS A 13 -7.81 -3.95 3.76
CA LYS A 13 -7.75 -2.91 4.80
C LYS A 13 -8.01 -1.51 4.23
N ILE A 14 -7.51 -1.20 3.03
CA ILE A 14 -7.80 0.08 2.37
C ILE A 14 -9.30 0.22 2.10
N VAL A 15 -9.94 -0.83 1.61
CA VAL A 15 -11.38 -0.84 1.38
C VAL A 15 -12.15 -0.66 2.69
N GLU A 16 -11.78 -1.40 3.74
CA GLU A 16 -12.42 -1.30 5.05
C GLU A 16 -12.29 0.08 5.68
N GLN A 17 -11.14 0.74 5.52
CA GLN A 17 -10.94 2.10 6.08
C GLN A 17 -11.65 3.19 5.27
N GLY A 18 -12.16 2.88 4.09
CA GLY A 18 -12.95 3.80 3.28
C GLY A 18 -12.15 4.70 2.35
N GLY A 19 -10.88 4.40 2.08
CA GLY A 19 -10.09 5.17 1.14
C GLY A 19 -8.62 5.28 1.49
N ARG A 20 -7.92 6.13 0.74
CA ARG A 20 -6.48 6.34 0.91
C ARG A 20 -6.15 7.05 2.23
N CYS A 21 -4.97 6.75 2.77
CA CYS A 21 -4.40 7.51 3.86
C CYS A 21 -3.64 8.71 3.28
N LEU A 22 -4.19 9.90 3.48
CA LEU A 22 -3.61 11.14 2.97
C LEU A 22 -3.24 12.07 4.12
N VAL A 23 -2.08 12.72 4.00
CA VAL A 23 -1.74 13.88 4.81
C VAL A 23 -2.00 15.11 3.94
N THR A 24 -2.91 15.96 4.38
CA THR A 24 -3.27 17.18 3.67
C THR A 24 -2.72 18.38 4.43
N ASN A 25 -2.00 19.24 3.74
CA ASN A 25 -1.56 20.52 4.28
C ASN A 25 -2.12 21.65 3.39
N GLU A 26 -1.79 22.90 3.72
CA GLU A 26 -2.30 24.08 2.99
C GLU A 26 -1.90 24.11 1.50
N VAL A 27 -0.87 23.37 1.12
CA VAL A 27 -0.30 23.43 -0.23
C VAL A 27 -0.53 22.13 -1.00
N ASN A 28 -0.37 20.98 -0.36
CA ASN A 28 -0.39 19.67 -1.01
C ASN A 28 -1.11 18.61 -0.19
N SER A 29 -1.64 17.60 -0.90
CA SER A 29 -2.02 16.34 -0.30
C SER A 29 -1.01 15.30 -0.72
N SER A 30 -0.51 14.51 0.22
CA SER A 30 0.41 13.42 -0.06
C SER A 30 -0.04 12.15 0.68
N CYS A 31 0.32 11.00 0.12
CA CYS A 31 0.06 9.73 0.79
C CYS A 31 1.06 9.53 1.93
N ALA A 32 0.56 9.00 3.04
CA ALA A 32 1.36 8.72 4.23
C ALA A 32 1.21 7.25 4.62
N TYR A 33 2.20 6.70 5.33
CA TYR A 33 2.10 5.33 5.87
C TYR A 33 1.08 5.25 6.99
N ALA A 34 0.86 6.34 7.72
CA ALA A 34 -0.21 6.45 8.70
C ALA A 34 -0.67 7.90 8.87
N SER A 35 -1.98 8.09 9.09
CA SER A 35 -2.56 9.37 9.47
C SER A 35 -3.83 9.09 10.30
N GLY A 36 -3.77 9.35 11.59
CA GLY A 36 -4.84 8.98 12.51
C GLY A 36 -5.00 7.45 12.57
N SER A 37 -6.21 6.97 12.30
CA SER A 37 -6.51 5.53 12.25
C SER A 37 -6.34 4.92 10.86
N LYS A 38 -6.01 5.73 9.86
CA LYS A 38 -5.82 5.25 8.48
C LYS A 38 -4.35 4.95 8.20
N HIS A 39 -4.10 3.96 7.34
CA HIS A 39 -2.78 3.59 6.86
C HIS A 39 -2.80 3.43 5.35
N CYS A 40 -1.66 3.62 4.69
CA CYS A 40 -1.54 3.28 3.27
C CYS A 40 -1.45 1.75 3.12
N ALA A 41 -1.42 1.26 1.88
CA ALA A 41 -1.38 -0.17 1.62
C ALA A 41 -0.22 -0.86 2.35
N VAL A 42 0.99 -0.35 2.20
CA VAL A 42 2.17 -0.90 2.88
C VAL A 42 2.10 -0.65 4.38
N GLY A 43 1.59 0.51 4.80
CA GLY A 43 1.45 0.89 6.21
C GLY A 43 0.64 -0.11 7.04
N TRP A 44 -0.37 -0.75 6.46
CA TRP A 44 -1.16 -1.77 7.14
C TRP A 44 -0.34 -3.01 7.53
N LEU A 45 0.78 -3.24 6.86
CA LEU A 45 1.66 -4.39 7.10
C LEU A 45 2.78 -4.07 8.08
N LEU A 46 2.96 -2.81 8.45
CA LEU A 46 4.02 -2.36 9.35
C LEU A 46 3.62 -2.50 10.82
N ASP A 47 4.59 -2.38 11.71
CA ASP A 47 4.35 -2.35 13.15
C ASP A 47 3.75 -1.00 13.54
N HIS A 48 2.45 -0.99 13.85
CA HIS A 48 1.71 0.22 14.22
C HIS A 48 2.14 0.80 15.58
N ASN A 49 2.88 0.02 16.36
CA ASN A 49 3.43 0.48 17.63
C ASN A 49 4.81 1.13 17.49
N ASN A 50 5.35 1.17 16.27
CA ASN A 50 6.63 1.83 15.99
C ASN A 50 6.38 3.24 15.44
N PRO A 51 6.52 4.30 16.26
CA PRO A 51 6.20 5.66 15.84
C PRO A 51 7.11 6.19 14.72
N LYS A 52 8.34 5.71 14.63
CA LYS A 52 9.26 6.11 13.57
C LYS A 52 8.81 5.56 12.21
N MET A 53 8.35 4.29 12.17
CA MET A 53 7.77 3.71 10.97
C MET A 53 6.50 4.44 10.54
N MET A 54 5.62 4.73 11.50
CA MET A 54 4.34 5.37 11.22
C MET A 54 4.49 6.80 10.70
N ARG A 55 5.57 7.48 11.06
CA ARG A 55 5.88 8.85 10.63
C ARG A 55 6.80 8.91 9.41
N PHE A 56 7.25 7.78 8.91
CA PHE A 56 8.18 7.74 7.80
C PHE A 56 7.53 8.32 6.53
N GLU A 57 8.30 9.14 5.82
CA GLU A 57 7.94 9.69 4.52
C GLU A 57 9.01 9.26 3.51
N GLY A 58 8.59 8.69 2.40
CA GLY A 58 9.51 8.23 1.37
C GLY A 58 8.96 7.06 0.58
N THR A 59 9.76 6.55 -0.33
CA THR A 59 9.41 5.39 -1.15
C THR A 59 9.50 4.09 -0.34
N VAL A 60 8.95 3.01 -0.91
CA VAL A 60 9.05 1.67 -0.30
C VAL A 60 10.52 1.25 -0.17
N GLU A 61 11.35 1.54 -1.16
CA GLU A 61 12.79 1.21 -1.12
C GLU A 61 13.49 1.98 0.02
N GLU A 62 13.18 3.26 0.18
CA GLU A 62 13.71 4.06 1.27
C GLU A 62 13.25 3.57 2.65
N LEU A 63 11.99 3.13 2.74
CA LEU A 63 11.44 2.53 3.96
C LEU A 63 12.18 1.25 4.33
N ILE A 64 12.41 0.36 3.36
CA ILE A 64 13.14 -0.90 3.57
C ILE A 64 14.56 -0.59 4.05
N GLU A 65 15.24 0.35 3.43
CA GLU A 65 16.60 0.76 3.80
C GLU A 65 16.67 1.35 5.21
N ALA A 66 15.69 2.19 5.56
CA ALA A 66 15.64 2.84 6.88
C ALA A 66 15.35 1.88 8.03
N PHE A 67 14.58 0.82 7.79
CA PHE A 67 14.11 -0.12 8.81
C PHE A 67 14.47 -1.57 8.47
N GLU A 68 15.63 -1.80 7.90
CA GLU A 68 16.09 -3.09 7.38
C GLU A 68 15.86 -4.26 8.35
N ASP A 69 16.14 -4.09 9.65
CA ASP A 69 16.00 -5.13 10.66
C ASP A 69 14.60 -5.23 11.28
N GLU A 70 13.76 -4.23 11.06
CA GLU A 70 12.42 -4.13 11.67
C GLU A 70 11.28 -4.34 10.71
N ILE A 71 11.55 -4.24 9.40
CA ILE A 71 10.51 -4.38 8.37
C ILE A 71 10.09 -5.85 8.21
N PRO A 72 8.80 -6.12 7.96
CA PRO A 72 8.37 -7.50 7.68
C PRO A 72 9.16 -8.12 6.52
N GLU A 73 9.56 -9.36 6.70
CA GLU A 73 10.40 -10.08 5.72
C GLU A 73 9.78 -10.09 4.31
N VAL A 74 8.47 -10.26 4.22
CA VAL A 74 7.76 -10.28 2.93
C VAL A 74 7.95 -8.97 2.16
N ILE A 75 8.02 -7.84 2.84
CA ILE A 75 8.27 -6.53 2.20
C ILE A 75 9.72 -6.43 1.76
N GLY A 76 10.65 -6.76 2.64
CA GLY A 76 12.08 -6.69 2.34
C GLY A 76 12.52 -7.58 1.18
N LYS A 77 11.85 -8.71 0.99
CA LYS A 77 12.13 -9.65 -0.11
C LYS A 77 11.43 -9.30 -1.41
N ASN A 78 10.43 -8.42 -1.40
CA ASN A 78 9.60 -8.11 -2.56
C ASN A 78 9.43 -6.59 -2.74
N PRO A 79 10.54 -5.83 -2.85
CA PRO A 79 10.45 -4.38 -2.90
C PRO A 79 9.68 -3.85 -4.11
N ASP A 80 9.84 -4.46 -5.29
CA ASP A 80 9.18 -4.02 -6.51
C ASP A 80 7.67 -4.26 -6.43
N GLU A 81 7.26 -5.40 -5.90
CA GLU A 81 5.85 -5.76 -5.72
C GLU A 81 5.15 -4.79 -4.78
N PHE A 82 5.79 -4.43 -3.66
CA PHE A 82 5.21 -3.47 -2.72
C PHE A 82 5.27 -2.03 -3.23
N SER A 83 6.25 -1.68 -4.06
CA SER A 83 6.27 -0.38 -4.75
C SER A 83 5.10 -0.25 -5.72
N GLU A 84 4.79 -1.30 -6.49
CA GLU A 84 3.64 -1.32 -7.39
C GLU A 84 2.32 -1.31 -6.62
N LEU A 85 2.24 -2.02 -5.50
CA LEU A 85 1.06 -1.97 -4.61
C LEU A 85 0.83 -0.55 -4.09
N GLN A 86 1.88 0.14 -3.69
CA GLN A 86 1.78 1.50 -3.18
C GLN A 86 1.32 2.47 -4.28
N MET A 87 1.80 2.33 -5.49
CA MET A 87 1.34 3.12 -6.63
C MET A 87 -0.13 2.86 -6.95
N PHE A 88 -0.57 1.61 -6.86
CA PHE A 88 -1.99 1.24 -7.01
C PHE A 88 -2.87 1.90 -5.94
N HIS A 89 -2.36 2.00 -4.72
CA HIS A 89 -3.02 2.71 -3.63
C HIS A 89 -3.07 4.23 -3.88
N ASP A 90 -1.97 4.82 -4.38
CA ASP A 90 -1.79 6.27 -4.41
C ASP A 90 -2.65 6.98 -5.46
N VAL A 91 -3.02 6.31 -6.54
CA VAL A 91 -3.81 6.91 -7.60
C VAL A 91 -5.29 6.99 -7.24
N SER A 92 -5.96 8.07 -7.67
CA SER A 92 -7.36 8.33 -7.32
C SER A 92 -8.37 8.02 -8.41
N GLU A 93 -7.90 7.92 -9.66
CA GLU A 93 -8.78 7.71 -10.81
C GLU A 93 -8.93 6.23 -11.12
N LYS A 94 -10.18 5.79 -11.36
CA LYS A 94 -10.52 4.40 -11.67
C LYS A 94 -9.67 3.82 -12.79
N GLU A 95 -9.51 4.55 -13.90
CA GLU A 95 -8.73 4.08 -15.04
C GLU A 95 -7.25 3.91 -14.72
N LYS A 96 -6.70 4.84 -13.96
CA LYS A 96 -5.31 4.75 -13.48
C LYS A 96 -5.12 3.61 -12.51
N ARG A 97 -6.10 3.33 -11.65
CA ARG A 97 -6.07 2.16 -10.77
C ARG A 97 -6.04 0.87 -11.56
N ARG A 98 -6.82 0.77 -12.63
CA ARG A 98 -6.81 -0.40 -13.53
C ARG A 98 -5.44 -0.59 -14.19
N GLU A 99 -4.83 0.48 -14.65
CA GLU A 99 -3.49 0.44 -15.24
C GLU A 99 -2.44 -0.01 -14.22
N ARG A 100 -2.51 0.51 -13.01
CA ARG A 100 -1.59 0.12 -11.93
C ARG A 100 -1.78 -1.33 -11.52
N LEU A 101 -3.01 -1.82 -11.51
CA LEU A 101 -3.27 -3.24 -11.24
C LEU A 101 -2.66 -4.13 -12.32
N LYS A 102 -2.71 -3.73 -13.59
CA LYS A 102 -2.06 -4.47 -14.68
C LYS A 102 -0.54 -4.57 -14.47
N LEU A 103 0.08 -3.47 -14.05
CA LEU A 103 1.52 -3.44 -13.74
C LEU A 103 1.85 -4.30 -12.53
N LEU A 104 1.02 -4.27 -11.50
CA LEU A 104 1.18 -5.13 -10.34
C LEU A 104 1.08 -6.61 -10.71
N LYS A 105 0.12 -6.98 -11.55
CA LYS A 105 -0.03 -8.36 -12.04
C LYS A 105 1.18 -8.84 -12.84
N LEU A 106 1.82 -7.95 -13.59
CA LEU A 106 3.05 -8.26 -14.31
C LEU A 106 4.23 -8.46 -13.35
N THR A 107 4.29 -7.65 -12.29
CA THR A 107 5.36 -7.70 -11.30
C THR A 107 5.16 -8.87 -10.32
N ALA A 108 3.93 -9.17 -9.95
CA ALA A 108 3.56 -10.24 -9.02
C ALA A 108 2.52 -11.18 -9.64
N PRO A 109 2.91 -12.00 -10.64
CA PRO A 109 1.94 -12.83 -11.38
C PRO A 109 1.38 -14.01 -10.60
N ASN A 110 2.02 -14.41 -9.50
CA ASN A 110 1.61 -15.58 -8.71
C ASN A 110 0.70 -15.22 -7.53
N VAL A 111 0.27 -13.97 -7.43
CA VAL A 111 -0.68 -13.51 -6.41
C VAL A 111 -2.11 -13.84 -6.86
N ASP A 112 -2.97 -14.17 -5.90
CA ASP A 112 -4.40 -14.39 -6.14
C ASP A 112 -5.13 -13.05 -6.16
N TYR A 113 -5.61 -12.64 -7.33
CA TYR A 113 -6.37 -11.40 -7.54
C TYR A 113 -7.88 -11.64 -7.68
N SER A 114 -8.38 -12.82 -7.30
CA SER A 114 -9.79 -13.18 -7.48
C SER A 114 -10.74 -12.54 -6.46
N GLY A 115 -10.22 -11.99 -5.37
CA GLY A 115 -11.04 -11.38 -4.33
C GLY A 115 -11.72 -10.08 -4.80
N ASP A 116 -12.96 -9.86 -4.35
CA ASP A 116 -13.77 -8.69 -4.75
C ASP A 116 -13.17 -7.35 -4.32
N HIS A 117 -12.33 -7.34 -3.29
CA HIS A 117 -11.71 -6.13 -2.76
C HIS A 117 -10.83 -5.39 -3.78
N TRP A 118 -10.24 -6.11 -4.73
CA TRP A 118 -9.45 -5.50 -5.81
C TRP A 118 -10.31 -4.59 -6.69
N GLU A 119 -11.45 -5.10 -7.16
CA GLU A 119 -12.37 -4.33 -7.99
C GLU A 119 -13.11 -3.27 -7.16
N THR A 120 -13.44 -3.56 -5.91
CA THR A 120 -14.06 -2.60 -4.99
C THR A 120 -13.17 -1.38 -4.83
N TRP A 121 -11.87 -1.57 -4.59
CA TRP A 121 -10.92 -0.45 -4.47
C TRP A 121 -10.86 0.39 -5.76
N ILE A 122 -10.81 -0.27 -6.93
CA ILE A 122 -10.79 0.44 -8.22
C ILE A 122 -12.01 1.34 -8.36
N ASN A 123 -13.19 0.88 -7.94
CA ASN A 123 -14.46 1.57 -8.13
C ASN A 123 -14.80 2.59 -7.02
N MET A 124 -14.07 2.64 -5.93
CA MET A 124 -14.38 3.53 -4.80
C MET A 124 -14.21 5.01 -5.14
N GLY A 125 -13.23 5.38 -5.95
CA GLY A 125 -13.01 6.77 -6.34
C GLY A 125 -12.47 7.69 -5.24
N VAL A 126 -11.90 7.12 -4.20
CA VAL A 126 -11.41 7.87 -3.02
C VAL A 126 -9.96 7.55 -2.70
#